data_b15293b956819d842880c5923741d774
#
_entry.id   b15293b956819d842880c5923741d774
#
_cell.length_a   1.000
_cell.length_b   1.000
_cell.length_c   1.000
_cell.angle_alpha   90.00
_cell.angle_beta   90.00
_cell.angle_gamma   90.00
#
_symmetry.space_group_name_H-M   'P 1'
#
loop_
_entity.id
_entity.type
_entity.pdbx_description
1 polymer ?
#
loop_
_entity_poly.entity_id
_entity_poly.type
_entity_poly.pdbx_seq_one_letter_code
_entity_poly.pdbx_strand_id
1 'polypeptide(L)'
;NFEQFSGAGQISAGNGLTKTGNTIDAVGTADKISVSADAITIASTYVGQTSITTLGTIATGTWNGSVIGEVYGGTGQSSYTTGDILYASGSNTLAKLALSTNGKILQSNGTNVTYGDIDGGTY
;
A
#
# COMPACT_ATOMS: atom_id res chain seq x y z
N ASN A 1 -6.26 -29.65 57.07
CA ASN A 1 -6.53 -29.91 55.65
C ASN A 1 -6.49 -28.57 54.90
N PHE A 2 -5.40 -28.31 54.18
CA PHE A 2 -5.37 -27.23 53.19
C PHE A 2 -6.02 -27.79 51.93
N GLU A 3 -7.22 -27.42 51.64
CA GLU A 3 -7.79 -27.62 50.31
C GLU A 3 -7.11 -26.63 49.38
N GLN A 4 -6.24 -27.15 48.50
CA GLN A 4 -5.64 -26.40 47.43
C GLN A 4 -6.77 -25.98 46.45
N PHE A 5 -7.13 -24.71 46.49
CA PHE A 5 -8.09 -24.14 45.56
C PHE A 5 -7.46 -24.10 44.16
N SER A 6 -7.39 -25.25 43.49
CA SER A 6 -6.87 -25.35 42.14
C SER A 6 -7.98 -25.06 41.15
N GLY A 7 -8.35 -23.79 41.00
CA GLY A 7 -9.26 -23.33 39.94
C GLY A 7 -8.74 -23.56 38.51
N ALA A 8 -7.51 -24.03 38.40
CA ALA A 8 -6.88 -24.27 37.08
C ALA A 8 -7.58 -25.37 36.24
N GLY A 9 -8.33 -26.28 36.90
CA GLY A 9 -9.13 -27.28 36.19
C GLY A 9 -10.39 -26.71 35.47
N GLN A 10 -10.83 -25.51 35.86
CA GLN A 10 -12.05 -24.88 35.33
C GLN A 10 -11.78 -23.84 34.25
N ILE A 11 -10.49 -23.52 34.00
CA ILE A 11 -10.13 -22.59 32.93
C ILE A 11 -10.00 -23.37 31.63
N SER A 12 -10.81 -23.06 30.64
CA SER A 12 -10.70 -23.59 29.28
C SER A 12 -10.06 -22.55 28.35
N ALA A 13 -9.22 -23.01 27.45
CA ALA A 13 -8.67 -22.16 26.40
C ALA A 13 -9.72 -21.98 25.31
N GLY A 14 -9.93 -20.73 24.87
CA GLY A 14 -10.73 -20.42 23.69
C GLY A 14 -9.91 -20.56 22.40
N ASN A 15 -10.54 -20.20 21.26
CA ASN A 15 -9.87 -20.23 19.97
C ASN A 15 -8.61 -19.33 19.97
N GLY A 16 -7.51 -19.82 19.42
CA GLY A 16 -6.23 -19.12 19.39
C GLY A 16 -5.39 -19.26 20.68
N LEU A 17 -5.89 -20.01 21.65
CA LEU A 17 -5.17 -20.32 22.89
C LEU A 17 -5.06 -21.84 23.07
N THR A 18 -3.99 -22.29 23.68
CA THR A 18 -3.79 -23.69 24.10
C THR A 18 -3.60 -23.73 25.61
N LYS A 19 -4.26 -24.69 26.29
CA LYS A 19 -4.04 -24.96 27.71
C LYS A 19 -3.21 -26.21 27.86
N THR A 20 -2.10 -26.11 28.57
CA THR A 20 -1.23 -27.24 28.95
C THR A 20 -1.00 -27.21 30.46
N GLY A 21 -1.63 -28.12 31.20
CA GLY A 21 -1.59 -28.10 32.66
C GLY A 21 -2.21 -26.81 33.22
N ASN A 22 -1.42 -25.99 33.88
CA ASN A 22 -1.83 -24.72 34.48
C ASN A 22 -1.46 -23.49 33.61
N THR A 23 -0.91 -23.71 32.44
CA THR A 23 -0.49 -22.66 31.55
C THR A 23 -1.52 -22.49 30.41
N ILE A 24 -1.81 -21.24 30.06
CA ILE A 24 -2.54 -20.89 28.85
C ILE A 24 -1.58 -20.16 27.93
N ASP A 25 -1.35 -20.74 26.77
CA ASP A 25 -0.44 -20.22 25.77
C ASP A 25 -1.22 -19.62 24.57
N ALA A 26 -0.76 -18.49 24.08
CA ALA A 26 -1.21 -17.99 22.78
C ALA A 26 -0.59 -18.84 21.66
N VAL A 27 -1.43 -19.29 20.74
CA VAL A 27 -0.99 -20.09 19.59
C VAL A 27 -0.74 -19.19 18.40
N GLY A 28 0.53 -18.98 18.07
CA GLY A 28 0.93 -18.30 16.84
C GLY A 28 0.64 -19.17 15.62
N THR A 29 0.17 -18.57 14.55
CA THR A 29 0.13 -19.21 13.23
C THR A 29 1.42 -18.87 12.50
N ALA A 30 2.16 -19.88 12.05
CA ALA A 30 3.37 -19.69 11.29
C ALA A 30 3.16 -18.66 10.18
N ASP A 31 4.11 -17.77 9.99
CA ASP A 31 4.10 -16.70 8.99
C ASP A 31 3.01 -15.62 9.14
N LYS A 32 2.24 -15.63 10.24
CA LYS A 32 1.21 -14.60 10.51
C LYS A 32 1.40 -13.95 11.88
N ILE A 33 1.40 -14.73 12.94
CA ILE A 33 1.53 -14.26 14.32
C ILE A 33 2.76 -14.89 14.93
N SER A 34 3.67 -14.07 15.43
CA SER A 34 4.82 -14.50 16.23
C SER A 34 4.48 -14.33 17.71
N VAL A 35 4.68 -15.40 18.48
CA VAL A 35 4.48 -15.41 19.93
C VAL A 35 5.82 -15.66 20.60
N SER A 36 6.21 -14.80 21.51
CA SER A 36 7.38 -14.94 22.38
C SER A 36 6.96 -14.85 23.84
N ALA A 37 7.90 -14.99 24.78
CA ALA A 37 7.61 -15.03 26.21
C ALA A 37 6.72 -13.86 26.70
N ASP A 38 6.92 -12.66 26.15
CA ASP A 38 6.28 -11.43 26.62
C ASP A 38 5.58 -10.62 25.51
N ALA A 39 5.46 -11.18 24.30
CA ALA A 39 4.88 -10.45 23.18
C ALA A 39 4.13 -11.33 22.19
N ILE A 40 3.07 -10.78 21.63
CA ILE A 40 2.36 -11.30 20.46
C ILE A 40 2.49 -10.23 19.38
N THR A 41 3.17 -10.55 18.30
CA THR A 41 3.45 -9.62 17.20
C THR A 41 3.08 -10.23 15.84
N ILE A 42 3.00 -9.41 14.81
CA ILE A 42 2.93 -9.92 13.43
C ILE A 42 4.29 -10.54 13.10
N ALA A 43 4.28 -11.77 12.57
CA ALA A 43 5.51 -12.44 12.17
C ALA A 43 6.29 -11.63 11.14
N SER A 44 7.62 -11.59 11.23
CA SER A 44 8.47 -10.90 10.26
C SER A 44 8.40 -11.50 8.85
N THR A 45 7.94 -12.76 8.76
CA THR A 45 7.70 -13.49 7.50
C THR A 45 6.28 -13.28 6.95
N TYR A 46 5.47 -12.38 7.56
CA TYR A 46 4.10 -12.15 7.13
C TYR A 46 4.05 -11.60 5.69
N VAL A 47 3.49 -12.37 4.79
CA VAL A 47 3.38 -12.03 3.36
C VAL A 47 2.08 -11.30 2.97
N GLY A 48 1.29 -10.88 3.97
CA GLY A 48 0.03 -10.19 3.74
C GLY A 48 -1.20 -11.11 3.81
N GLN A 49 -2.35 -10.50 3.78
CA GLN A 49 -3.65 -11.18 3.85
C GLN A 49 -4.65 -10.49 2.93
N THR A 50 -5.27 -11.27 2.04
CA THR A 50 -6.23 -10.75 1.04
C THR A 50 -7.55 -10.26 1.65
N SER A 51 -7.86 -10.66 2.88
CA SER A 51 -9.05 -10.20 3.62
C SER A 51 -8.88 -8.84 4.30
N ILE A 52 -7.69 -8.24 4.29
CA ILE A 52 -7.49 -6.87 4.79
C ILE A 52 -7.92 -5.91 3.68
N THR A 53 -9.14 -5.41 3.78
CA THR A 53 -9.73 -4.48 2.79
C THR A 53 -9.72 -3.03 3.26
N THR A 54 -9.43 -2.77 4.55
CA THR A 54 -9.39 -1.44 5.13
C THR A 54 -8.10 -1.25 5.90
N LEU A 55 -7.35 -0.23 5.52
CA LEU A 55 -6.20 0.28 6.27
C LEU A 55 -6.56 1.65 6.84
N GLY A 56 -6.18 1.91 8.08
CA GLY A 56 -6.24 3.26 8.65
C GLY A 56 -5.20 4.18 8.00
N THR A 57 -4.93 5.32 8.62
CA THR A 57 -3.89 6.23 8.15
C THR A 57 -2.52 5.56 8.17
N ILE A 58 -1.86 5.51 7.02
CA ILE A 58 -0.45 5.09 6.91
C ILE A 58 0.40 6.35 6.97
N ALA A 59 0.99 6.63 8.14
CA ALA A 59 1.79 7.84 8.36
C ALA A 59 3.19 7.74 7.75
N THR A 60 3.76 6.56 7.67
CA THR A 60 5.10 6.31 7.11
C THR A 60 5.12 4.98 6.36
N GLY A 61 5.81 4.94 5.23
CA GLY A 61 5.97 3.71 4.44
C GLY A 61 6.42 4.02 3.03
N THR A 62 6.96 3.02 2.34
CA THR A 62 7.25 3.07 0.91
C THR A 62 6.25 2.20 0.19
N TRP A 63 5.54 2.76 -0.79
CA TRP A 63 4.68 1.98 -1.66
C TRP A 63 5.52 1.24 -2.69
N ASN A 64 5.62 -0.07 -2.56
CA ASN A 64 6.40 -0.93 -3.47
C ASN A 64 5.49 -1.96 -4.17
N GLY A 65 4.22 -1.62 -4.30
CA GLY A 65 3.21 -2.44 -4.98
C GLY A 65 3.02 -2.05 -6.44
N SER A 66 1.92 -2.49 -7.03
CA SER A 66 1.49 -2.08 -8.37
C SER A 66 1.26 -0.57 -8.42
N VAL A 67 1.41 0.03 -9.59
CA VAL A 67 1.12 1.47 -9.78
C VAL A 67 -0.30 1.81 -9.33
N ILE A 68 -0.44 2.96 -8.69
CA ILE A 68 -1.76 3.47 -8.30
C ILE A 68 -2.33 4.20 -9.50
N GLY A 69 -3.50 3.76 -9.96
CA GLY A 69 -4.22 4.39 -11.08
C GLY A 69 -4.72 5.80 -10.73
N GLU A 70 -5.01 6.58 -11.74
CA GLU A 70 -5.37 7.99 -11.64
C GLU A 70 -6.64 8.22 -10.81
N VAL A 71 -7.64 7.34 -10.93
CA VAL A 71 -8.90 7.41 -10.19
C VAL A 71 -8.73 7.20 -8.68
N TYR A 72 -7.60 6.68 -8.26
CA TYR A 72 -7.23 6.43 -6.86
C TYR A 72 -6.18 7.43 -6.34
N GLY A 73 -5.91 8.50 -7.07
CA GLY A 73 -4.95 9.53 -6.70
C GLY A 73 -3.50 9.26 -7.11
N GLY A 74 -3.24 8.18 -7.81
CA GLY A 74 -1.94 7.92 -8.44
C GLY A 74 -1.79 8.56 -9.80
N THR A 75 -0.68 8.30 -10.47
CA THR A 75 -0.43 8.77 -11.84
C THR A 75 -0.65 7.70 -12.89
N GLY A 76 -0.85 6.44 -12.50
CA GLY A 76 -0.91 5.31 -13.41
C GLY A 76 0.41 5.01 -14.14
N GLN A 77 1.48 5.77 -13.84
CA GLN A 77 2.76 5.66 -14.54
C GLN A 77 3.76 4.85 -13.72
N SER A 78 4.47 3.96 -14.38
CA SER A 78 5.53 3.13 -13.78
C SER A 78 6.95 3.65 -14.04
N SER A 79 7.12 4.61 -14.95
CA SER A 79 8.44 5.16 -15.33
C SER A 79 8.32 6.57 -15.85
N TYR A 80 9.41 7.33 -15.75
CA TYR A 80 9.53 8.68 -16.28
C TYR A 80 10.87 8.84 -16.98
N THR A 81 10.90 9.68 -18.04
CA THR A 81 12.12 10.15 -18.68
C THR A 81 12.34 11.61 -18.29
N THR A 82 13.58 12.05 -18.22
CA THR A 82 13.92 13.45 -17.91
C THR A 82 13.19 14.40 -18.85
N GLY A 83 12.43 15.33 -18.27
CA GLY A 83 11.66 16.34 -19.01
C GLY A 83 10.24 15.90 -19.40
N ASP A 84 9.79 14.69 -19.02
CA ASP A 84 8.38 14.30 -19.19
C ASP A 84 7.46 15.24 -18.40
N ILE A 85 6.37 15.64 -19.03
CA ILE A 85 5.29 16.40 -18.40
C ILE A 85 4.05 15.51 -18.32
N LEU A 86 3.43 15.43 -17.13
CA LEU A 86 2.13 14.78 -16.98
C LEU A 86 1.01 15.76 -17.33
N TYR A 87 0.06 15.30 -18.12
CA TYR A 87 -1.14 16.07 -18.45
C TYR A 87 -2.38 15.19 -18.49
N ALA A 88 -3.55 15.77 -18.28
CA ALA A 88 -4.81 15.07 -18.43
C ALA A 88 -5.13 14.89 -19.92
N SER A 89 -5.06 13.66 -20.41
CA SER A 89 -5.39 13.29 -21.80
C SER A 89 -6.86 12.91 -21.99
N GLY A 90 -7.60 12.81 -20.90
CA GLY A 90 -9.03 12.49 -20.84
C GLY A 90 -9.56 12.62 -19.42
N SER A 91 -10.85 12.34 -19.23
CA SER A 91 -11.43 12.29 -17.88
C SER A 91 -10.77 11.18 -17.07
N ASN A 92 -10.21 11.55 -15.91
CA ASN A 92 -9.53 10.61 -15.00
C ASN A 92 -8.39 9.80 -15.65
N THR A 93 -7.73 10.36 -16.66
CA THR A 93 -6.63 9.72 -17.38
C THR A 93 -5.47 10.70 -17.54
N LEU A 94 -4.29 10.30 -17.09
CA LEU A 94 -3.04 11.03 -17.25
C LEU A 94 -2.19 10.40 -18.36
N ALA A 95 -1.58 11.23 -19.18
CA ALA A 95 -0.58 10.82 -20.15
C ALA A 95 0.73 11.57 -19.93
N LYS A 96 1.81 11.04 -20.47
CA LYS A 96 3.10 11.71 -20.50
C LYS A 96 3.29 12.42 -21.84
N LEU A 97 3.71 13.67 -21.78
CA LEU A 97 4.25 14.39 -22.91
C LEU A 97 5.77 14.37 -22.79
N ALA A 98 6.42 13.65 -23.66
CA ALA A 98 7.89 13.55 -23.69
C ALA A 98 8.50 14.91 -24.07
N LEU A 99 9.68 15.19 -23.51
CA LEU A 99 10.44 16.39 -23.87
C LEU A 99 10.68 16.43 -25.39
N SER A 100 10.43 17.59 -25.99
CA SER A 100 10.69 17.83 -27.41
C SER A 100 12.11 18.37 -27.65
N THR A 101 12.43 18.66 -28.91
CA THR A 101 13.69 19.28 -29.32
C THR A 101 13.81 20.73 -28.85
N ASN A 102 15.03 21.25 -28.80
CA ASN A 102 15.29 22.64 -28.44
C ASN A 102 14.52 23.60 -29.35
N GLY A 103 14.00 24.69 -28.77
CA GLY A 103 13.25 25.74 -29.48
C GLY A 103 11.74 25.47 -29.60
N LYS A 104 11.27 24.29 -29.17
CA LYS A 104 9.82 24.04 -29.15
C LYS A 104 9.18 24.60 -27.88
N ILE A 105 7.97 25.09 -28.00
CA ILE A 105 7.14 25.60 -26.92
C ILE A 105 5.98 24.65 -26.63
N LEU A 106 5.59 24.60 -25.35
CA LEU A 106 4.37 23.90 -24.94
C LEU A 106 3.16 24.74 -25.39
N GLN A 107 2.26 24.14 -26.15
CA GLN A 107 1.08 24.79 -26.67
C GLN A 107 -0.13 23.85 -26.68
N SER A 108 -1.31 24.38 -26.90
CA SER A 108 -2.53 23.60 -27.11
C SER A 108 -2.82 23.49 -28.61
N ASN A 109 -3.20 22.31 -29.06
CA ASN A 109 -3.73 22.09 -30.42
C ASN A 109 -5.27 22.11 -30.45
N GLY A 110 -5.93 22.59 -29.39
CA GLY A 110 -7.38 22.62 -29.25
C GLY A 110 -7.98 21.33 -28.62
N THR A 111 -7.20 20.27 -28.52
CA THR A 111 -7.63 19.00 -27.89
C THR A 111 -6.72 18.62 -26.75
N ASN A 112 -5.42 18.70 -26.92
CA ASN A 112 -4.40 18.31 -25.95
C ASN A 112 -3.27 19.35 -25.89
N VAL A 113 -2.41 19.20 -24.87
CA VAL A 113 -1.13 19.88 -24.83
C VAL A 113 -0.14 19.17 -25.74
N THR A 114 0.68 19.93 -26.42
CA THR A 114 1.71 19.44 -27.35
C THR A 114 2.87 20.40 -27.41
N TYR A 115 3.98 20.01 -28.04
CA TYR A 115 5.06 20.91 -28.37
C TYR A 115 4.95 21.34 -29.84
N GLY A 116 5.18 22.59 -30.10
CA GLY A 116 5.17 23.16 -31.47
C GLY A 116 6.17 24.29 -31.63
N ASP A 117 6.29 24.77 -32.85
CA ASP A 117 7.08 25.97 -33.17
C ASP A 117 6.36 27.23 -32.73
N ILE A 118 7.13 28.29 -32.47
CA ILE A 118 6.58 29.63 -32.41
C ILE A 118 6.31 30.05 -33.88
N ASP A 119 5.04 29.95 -34.30
CA ASP A 119 4.64 30.62 -35.52
C ASP A 119 4.32 32.08 -35.17
N GLY A 120 4.75 33.00 -36.00
CA GLY A 120 4.53 34.44 -35.78
C GLY A 120 3.07 34.86 -35.84
N GLY A 121 2.11 33.93 -35.88
CA GLY A 121 0.68 34.19 -36.05
C GLY A 121 0.35 34.77 -37.43
N THR A 122 -0.50 34.13 -38.19
CA THR A 122 -1.14 34.75 -39.34
C THR A 122 -2.26 35.64 -38.82
N TYR A 123 -2.09 36.92 -38.91
CA TYR A 123 -3.11 37.94 -38.65
C TYR A 123 -4.07 38.05 -39.84
#